data_1446a2c91df5eecc1417aac224c7adf7
#
_entry.id   1446a2c91df5eecc1417aac224c7adf7
#
_cell.length_a   1.000
_cell.length_b   1.000
_cell.length_c   1.000
_cell.angle_alpha   90.00
_cell.angle_beta   90.00
_cell.angle_gamma   90.00
#
_symmetry.space_group_name_H-M   'P 1'
#
loop_
_entity.id
_entity.type
_entity.pdbx_description
1 polymer ?
#
loop_
_entity_poly.entity_id
_entity_poly.type
_entity_poly.pdbx_seq_one_letter_code
_entity_poly.pdbx_strand_id
1 'polypeptide(L)'
;MHSPFAFRFITDVIYERTLYYAYAEQDKALPLTMRFRKRKGLHLLLRLANHLQPETIVIPHNAHWEKQYLHSGCNKARILTHNPEGEIDLCLLTEPADSVLKHISNNSVLVLDNLHRHREWFRNIPSVVSFDLYDLGIAFFDKQYNKQYYIVNF
;
A
#
# COMPACT_ATOMS: atom_id res chain seq x y z
N MET A 1 -22.52 -9.41 0.48
CA MET A 1 -22.35 -9.01 -0.94
C MET A 1 -21.10 -8.18 -1.07
N HIS A 2 -20.22 -8.53 -2.01
CA HIS A 2 -18.97 -7.80 -2.23
C HIS A 2 -19.22 -6.64 -3.19
N SER A 3 -18.62 -5.51 -2.93
CA SER A 3 -18.68 -4.38 -3.85
C SER A 3 -17.87 -4.70 -5.13
N PRO A 4 -18.30 -4.21 -6.30
CA PRO A 4 -17.53 -4.36 -7.54
C PRO A 4 -16.10 -3.81 -7.41
N PHE A 5 -15.94 -2.71 -6.67
CA PHE A 5 -14.62 -2.14 -6.40
C PHE A 5 -13.72 -3.13 -5.66
N ALA A 6 -14.20 -3.71 -4.56
CA ALA A 6 -13.40 -4.63 -3.75
C ALA A 6 -13.02 -5.88 -4.54
N PHE A 7 -13.96 -6.43 -5.29
CA PHE A 7 -13.70 -7.60 -6.13
C PHE A 7 -12.60 -7.31 -7.15
N ARG A 8 -12.70 -6.18 -7.86
CA ARG A 8 -11.69 -5.79 -8.84
C ARG A 8 -10.33 -5.56 -8.20
N PHE A 9 -10.30 -4.89 -7.04
CA PHE A 9 -9.04 -4.64 -6.37
C PHE A 9 -8.36 -5.94 -5.95
N ILE A 10 -9.12 -6.89 -5.41
CA ILE A 10 -8.58 -8.20 -5.01
C ILE A 10 -8.04 -8.94 -6.23
N THR A 11 -8.80 -9.00 -7.31
CA THR A 11 -8.40 -9.77 -8.50
C THR A 11 -7.31 -9.08 -9.32
N ASP A 12 -7.41 -7.77 -9.50
CA ASP A 12 -6.56 -7.05 -10.45
C ASP A 12 -5.29 -6.48 -9.82
N VAL A 13 -5.26 -6.35 -8.50
CA VAL A 13 -4.09 -5.79 -7.80
C VAL A 13 -3.50 -6.81 -6.82
N ILE A 14 -4.29 -7.27 -5.85
CA ILE A 14 -3.76 -8.17 -4.82
C ILE A 14 -3.32 -9.51 -5.41
N TYR A 15 -4.15 -10.11 -6.27
CA TYR A 15 -3.87 -11.42 -6.87
C TYR A 15 -3.34 -11.36 -8.29
N GLU A 16 -2.93 -10.19 -8.77
CA GLU A 16 -2.38 -10.04 -10.12
C GLU A 16 -1.17 -10.97 -10.30
N ARG A 17 -1.20 -11.78 -11.35
CA ARG A 17 -0.15 -12.77 -11.64
C ARG A 17 0.73 -12.39 -12.81
N THR A 18 0.42 -11.29 -13.50
CA THR A 18 1.23 -10.83 -14.61
C THR A 18 2.64 -10.50 -14.13
N LEU A 19 3.63 -11.02 -14.83
CA LEU A 19 5.03 -10.72 -14.54
C LEU A 19 5.38 -9.36 -15.12
N TYR A 20 5.83 -8.47 -14.26
CA TYR A 20 6.35 -7.18 -14.69
C TYR A 20 7.85 -7.27 -14.87
N TYR A 21 8.38 -6.66 -15.93
CA TYR A 21 9.83 -6.58 -16.13
C TYR A 21 10.54 -6.01 -14.90
N ALA A 22 9.91 -5.05 -14.25
CA ALA A 22 10.47 -4.40 -13.07
C ALA A 22 10.72 -5.36 -11.91
N TYR A 23 9.98 -6.48 -11.82
CA TYR A 23 10.23 -7.48 -10.78
C TYR A 23 11.63 -8.07 -10.93
N ALA A 24 11.95 -8.56 -12.14
CA ALA A 24 13.25 -9.17 -12.38
C ALA A 24 14.38 -8.16 -12.15
N GLU A 25 14.19 -6.94 -12.59
CA GLU A 25 15.18 -5.87 -12.44
C GLU A 25 15.42 -5.53 -10.96
N GLN A 26 14.37 -5.29 -10.20
CA GLN A 26 14.48 -4.91 -8.80
C GLN A 26 14.90 -6.08 -7.91
N ASP A 27 14.43 -7.29 -8.21
CA ASP A 27 14.73 -8.47 -7.39
C ASP A 27 16.22 -8.82 -7.41
N LYS A 28 16.96 -8.43 -8.44
CA LYS A 28 18.41 -8.66 -8.52
C LYS A 28 19.16 -8.01 -7.36
N ALA A 29 18.67 -6.88 -6.87
CA ALA A 29 19.30 -6.14 -5.78
C ALA A 29 18.93 -6.68 -4.40
N LEU A 30 17.91 -7.55 -4.30
CA LEU A 30 17.42 -8.05 -3.02
C LEU A 30 18.37 -9.09 -2.42
N PRO A 31 18.56 -9.07 -1.08
CA PRO A 31 19.32 -10.13 -0.42
C PRO A 31 18.68 -11.50 -0.65
N LEU A 32 19.52 -12.52 -0.85
CA LEU A 32 19.04 -13.89 -1.01
C LEU A 32 18.34 -14.42 0.25
N THR A 33 18.66 -13.83 1.40
CA THR A 33 18.07 -14.21 2.69
C THR A 33 16.69 -13.57 2.91
N MET A 34 16.25 -12.69 2.03
CA MET A 34 14.95 -12.02 2.20
C MET A 34 13.79 -13.01 2.17
N ARG A 35 12.89 -12.89 3.15
CA ARG A 35 11.73 -13.77 3.27
C ARG A 35 10.81 -13.64 2.06
N PHE A 36 10.21 -14.76 1.66
CA PHE A 36 9.27 -14.82 0.54
C PHE A 36 8.09 -13.84 0.73
N ARG A 37 7.54 -13.75 1.94
CA ARG A 37 6.44 -12.82 2.23
C ARG A 37 6.84 -11.36 2.02
N LYS A 38 8.08 -11.00 2.37
CA LYS A 38 8.58 -9.63 2.17
C LYS A 38 8.69 -9.33 0.68
N ARG A 39 9.20 -10.26 -0.13
CA ARG A 39 9.27 -10.10 -1.59
C ARG A 39 7.88 -9.94 -2.18
N LYS A 40 6.93 -10.74 -1.73
CA LYS A 40 5.54 -10.68 -2.16
C LYS A 40 4.93 -9.31 -1.87
N GLY A 41 5.20 -8.77 -0.68
CA GLY A 41 4.77 -7.44 -0.29
C GLY A 41 5.37 -6.35 -1.17
N LEU A 42 6.65 -6.45 -1.50
CA LEU A 42 7.32 -5.50 -2.38
C LEU A 42 6.71 -5.53 -3.78
N HIS A 43 6.43 -6.72 -4.32
CA HIS A 43 5.76 -6.86 -5.61
C HIS A 43 4.35 -6.23 -5.57
N LEU A 44 3.63 -6.41 -4.48
CA LEU A 44 2.32 -5.79 -4.31
C LEU A 44 2.42 -4.26 -4.30
N LEU A 45 3.43 -3.69 -3.63
CA LEU A 45 3.65 -2.24 -3.63
C LEU A 45 3.88 -1.71 -5.04
N LEU A 46 4.64 -2.42 -5.87
CA LEU A 46 4.83 -2.04 -7.26
C LEU A 46 3.50 -2.04 -8.01
N ARG A 47 2.71 -3.12 -7.88
CA ARG A 47 1.41 -3.21 -8.54
C ARG A 47 0.44 -2.12 -8.07
N LEU A 48 0.47 -1.83 -6.76
CA LEU A 48 -0.38 -0.80 -6.17
C LEU A 48 -0.02 0.59 -6.71
N ALA A 49 1.27 0.92 -6.75
CA ALA A 49 1.72 2.19 -7.32
C ALA A 49 1.36 2.29 -8.81
N ASN A 50 1.53 1.21 -9.55
CA ASN A 50 1.16 1.16 -10.96
C ASN A 50 -0.35 1.36 -11.17
N HIS A 51 -1.16 0.75 -10.33
CA HIS A 51 -2.62 0.85 -10.41
C HIS A 51 -3.11 2.25 -10.04
N LEU A 52 -2.58 2.82 -8.96
CA LEU A 52 -3.04 4.10 -8.43
C LEU A 52 -2.44 5.31 -9.14
N GLN A 53 -1.23 5.19 -9.68
CA GLN A 53 -0.49 6.30 -10.29
C GLN A 53 -0.48 7.56 -9.40
N PRO A 54 -0.02 7.46 -8.14
CA PRO A 54 -0.07 8.57 -7.20
C PRO A 54 0.92 9.68 -7.58
N GLU A 55 0.55 10.91 -7.29
CA GLU A 55 1.46 12.05 -7.47
C GLU A 55 2.43 12.16 -6.30
N THR A 56 1.94 11.96 -5.07
CA THR A 56 2.73 12.09 -3.85
C THR A 56 2.65 10.80 -3.04
N ILE A 57 3.81 10.22 -2.76
CA ILE A 57 3.95 9.03 -1.92
C ILE A 57 4.79 9.42 -0.70
N VAL A 58 4.32 9.05 0.50
CA VAL A 58 5.08 9.22 1.73
C VAL A 58 5.46 7.85 2.27
N ILE A 59 6.73 7.67 2.60
CA ILE A 59 7.28 6.42 3.11
C ILE A 59 8.15 6.68 4.34
N PRO A 60 8.42 5.66 5.18
CA PRO A 60 9.42 5.80 6.24
C PRO A 60 10.81 6.06 5.65
N HIS A 61 11.65 6.78 6.37
CA HIS A 61 12.98 7.14 5.89
C HIS A 61 13.90 5.93 5.70
N ASN A 62 13.63 4.82 6.37
CA ASN A 62 14.42 3.59 6.26
C ASN A 62 13.83 2.56 5.28
N ALA A 63 12.81 2.94 4.50
CA ALA A 63 12.13 2.05 3.56
C ALA A 63 12.84 2.04 2.20
N HIS A 64 14.10 1.59 2.18
CA HIS A 64 14.93 1.60 0.98
C HIS A 64 14.37 0.72 -0.15
N TRP A 65 14.03 -0.54 0.18
CA TRP A 65 13.52 -1.48 -0.83
C TRP A 65 12.14 -1.06 -1.32
N GLU A 66 11.27 -0.65 -0.40
CA GLU A 66 9.92 -0.21 -0.72
C GLU A 66 9.94 0.97 -1.70
N LYS A 67 10.85 1.91 -1.49
CA LYS A 67 11.02 3.06 -2.40
C LYS A 67 11.31 2.63 -3.83
N GLN A 68 12.19 1.65 -4.00
CA GLN A 68 12.56 1.16 -5.34
C GLN A 68 11.36 0.55 -6.07
N TYR A 69 10.59 -0.28 -5.38
CA TYR A 69 9.43 -0.93 -5.98
C TYR A 69 8.30 0.06 -6.27
N LEU A 70 8.06 1.01 -5.38
CA LEU A 70 7.07 2.07 -5.60
C LEU A 70 7.46 2.94 -6.80
N HIS A 71 8.72 3.32 -6.91
CA HIS A 71 9.21 4.09 -8.03
C HIS A 71 9.07 3.33 -9.35
N SER A 72 9.34 2.02 -9.34
CA SER A 72 9.17 1.19 -10.53
C SER A 72 7.71 1.09 -10.97
N GLY A 73 6.77 1.14 -10.03
CA GLY A 73 5.34 1.12 -10.35
C GLY A 73 4.82 2.46 -10.85
N CYS A 74 5.38 3.56 -10.35
CA CYS A 74 4.98 4.91 -10.75
C CYS A 74 6.19 5.84 -10.72
N ASN A 75 6.91 5.92 -11.82
CA ASN A 75 8.16 6.70 -11.90
C ASN A 75 7.94 8.22 -11.84
N LYS A 76 6.71 8.69 -12.05
CA LYS A 76 6.37 10.11 -11.96
C LYS A 76 6.08 10.57 -10.55
N ALA A 77 5.90 9.65 -9.61
CA ALA A 77 5.55 9.98 -8.25
C ALA A 77 6.69 10.72 -7.53
N ARG A 78 6.30 11.71 -6.74
CA ARG A 78 7.20 12.35 -5.79
C ARG A 78 7.18 11.56 -4.50
N ILE A 79 8.31 10.94 -4.17
CA ILE A 79 8.42 10.09 -2.97
C ILE A 79 9.10 10.88 -1.86
N LEU A 80 8.39 11.07 -0.76
CA LEU A 80 8.83 11.85 0.40
C LEU A 80 8.99 10.96 1.62
N THR A 81 9.87 11.39 2.53
CA THR A 81 10.04 10.72 3.83
C THR A 81 9.49 11.55 4.99
N HIS A 82 8.77 12.62 4.67
CA HIS A 82 8.11 13.50 5.64
C HIS A 82 6.75 13.90 5.10
N ASN A 83 5.86 14.36 5.98
CA ASN A 83 4.54 14.79 5.55
C ASN A 83 4.63 16.08 4.73
N PRO A 84 3.95 16.15 3.57
CA PRO A 84 3.88 17.38 2.78
C PRO A 84 2.92 18.37 3.44
N GLU A 85 2.82 19.58 2.88
CA GLU A 85 1.83 20.56 3.34
C GLU A 85 0.41 20.18 2.88
N GLY A 86 0.28 19.50 1.74
CA GLY A 86 -0.99 19.11 1.16
C GLY A 86 -1.37 17.66 1.42
N GLU A 87 -2.13 17.11 0.49
CA GLU A 87 -2.62 15.74 0.57
C GLU A 87 -1.55 14.72 0.21
N ILE A 88 -1.69 13.52 0.78
CA ILE A 88 -0.87 12.35 0.45
C ILE A 88 -1.74 11.41 -0.37
N ASP A 89 -1.26 11.00 -1.55
CA ASP A 89 -2.00 10.06 -2.39
C ASP A 89 -1.80 8.62 -1.96
N LEU A 90 -0.56 8.26 -1.60
CA LEU A 90 -0.22 6.94 -1.11
C LEU A 90 0.73 7.07 0.07
N CYS A 91 0.37 6.46 1.19
CA CYS A 91 1.18 6.50 2.40
C CYS A 91 1.55 5.10 2.84
N LEU A 92 2.84 4.84 3.00
CA LEU A 92 3.34 3.58 3.57
C LEU A 92 3.81 3.84 4.99
N LEU A 93 3.26 3.08 5.92
CA LEU A 93 3.63 3.12 7.34
C LEU A 93 4.13 1.74 7.77
N THR A 94 5.08 1.73 8.70
CA THR A 94 5.53 0.51 9.38
C THR A 94 5.02 0.44 10.80
N GLU A 95 4.48 1.54 11.31
CA GLU A 95 3.86 1.63 12.63
C GLU A 95 2.82 2.76 12.64
N PRO A 96 1.87 2.74 13.58
CA PRO A 96 0.83 3.77 13.64
C PRO A 96 1.40 5.18 13.71
N ALA A 97 0.78 6.09 12.97
CA ALA A 97 1.16 7.50 12.94
C ALA A 97 -0.09 8.34 12.70
N ASP A 98 -0.68 8.87 13.76
CA ASP A 98 -1.89 9.69 13.66
C ASP A 98 -1.65 11.00 12.91
N SER A 99 -0.41 11.48 12.90
CA SER A 99 -0.06 12.73 12.21
C SER A 99 -0.31 12.67 10.71
N VAL A 100 -0.28 11.48 10.12
CA VAL A 100 -0.50 11.30 8.67
C VAL A 100 -1.97 11.47 8.32
N LEU A 101 -2.89 11.24 9.26
CA LEU A 101 -4.33 11.26 8.99
C LEU A 101 -4.84 12.64 8.57
N LYS A 102 -4.14 13.72 8.97
CA LYS A 102 -4.50 15.09 8.55
C LYS A 102 -4.32 15.31 7.06
N HIS A 103 -3.47 14.52 6.43
CA HIS A 103 -3.12 14.65 5.01
C HIS A 103 -3.87 13.64 4.13
N ILE A 104 -4.75 12.85 4.75
CA ILE A 104 -5.54 11.83 4.06
C ILE A 104 -6.80 12.49 3.50
N SER A 105 -7.02 12.28 2.21
CA SER A 105 -8.22 12.75 1.52
C SER A 105 -9.04 11.57 1.02
N ASN A 106 -10.14 11.89 0.34
CA ASN A 106 -11.02 10.89 -0.26
C ASN A 106 -10.31 9.95 -1.25
N ASN A 107 -9.25 10.45 -1.89
CA ASN A 107 -8.51 9.70 -2.91
C ASN A 107 -7.22 9.05 -2.37
N SER A 108 -6.94 9.21 -1.10
CA SER A 108 -5.73 8.67 -0.49
C SER A 108 -5.84 7.17 -0.25
N VAL A 109 -4.67 6.51 -0.25
CA VAL A 109 -4.55 5.09 0.12
C VAL A 109 -3.45 4.97 1.16
N LEU A 110 -3.71 4.23 2.22
CA LEU A 110 -2.76 4.00 3.30
C LEU A 110 -2.41 2.52 3.33
N VAL A 111 -1.10 2.24 3.36
CA VAL A 111 -0.59 0.88 3.49
C VAL A 111 0.15 0.79 4.82
N LEU A 112 -0.22 -0.20 5.63
CA LEU A 112 0.43 -0.45 6.92
C LEU A 112 1.14 -1.79 6.88
N ASP A 113 2.47 -1.75 6.97
CA ASP A 113 3.29 -2.94 7.12
C ASP A 113 3.25 -3.40 8.58
N ASN A 114 3.50 -4.68 8.84
CA ASN A 114 3.38 -5.28 10.17
C ASN A 114 1.96 -5.13 10.74
N LEU A 115 0.96 -5.24 9.90
CA LEU A 115 -0.44 -5.06 10.28
C LEU A 115 -0.83 -5.88 11.51
N HIS A 116 -0.38 -7.13 11.58
CA HIS A 116 -0.75 -8.06 12.67
C HIS A 116 -0.39 -7.51 14.07
N ARG A 117 0.60 -6.61 14.15
CA ARG A 117 0.99 -5.97 15.42
C ARG A 117 0.16 -4.73 15.73
N HIS A 118 -0.53 -4.16 14.73
CA HIS A 118 -1.19 -2.85 14.83
C HIS A 118 -2.62 -2.88 14.31
N ARG A 119 -3.25 -4.05 14.33
CA ARG A 119 -4.58 -4.24 13.74
C ARG A 119 -5.64 -3.37 14.41
N GLU A 120 -5.54 -3.16 15.73
CA GLU A 120 -6.49 -2.32 16.44
C GLU A 120 -6.46 -0.88 15.92
N TRP A 121 -5.28 -0.31 15.78
CA TRP A 121 -5.14 1.04 15.20
C TRP A 121 -5.68 1.10 13.77
N PHE A 122 -5.34 0.09 12.98
CA PHE A 122 -5.76 0.02 11.57
C PHE A 122 -7.28 -0.04 11.43
N ARG A 123 -7.95 -0.75 12.34
CA ARG A 123 -9.42 -0.84 12.35
C ARG A 123 -10.09 0.46 12.79
N ASN A 124 -9.40 1.27 13.61
CA ASN A 124 -9.97 2.48 14.23
C ASN A 124 -9.75 3.75 13.41
N ILE A 125 -8.89 3.72 12.39
CA ILE A 125 -8.74 4.89 11.52
C ILE A 125 -10.00 5.08 10.67
N PRO A 126 -10.26 6.32 10.16
CA PRO A 126 -11.49 6.60 9.42
C PRO A 126 -11.47 6.08 7.98
N SER A 127 -11.00 4.86 7.78
CA SER A 127 -11.03 4.20 6.47
C SER A 127 -12.43 3.72 6.13
N VAL A 128 -12.68 3.57 4.83
CA VAL A 128 -13.97 3.11 4.32
C VAL A 128 -13.87 1.65 3.87
N VAL A 129 -12.94 1.34 2.98
CA VAL A 129 -12.71 -0.02 2.53
C VAL A 129 -11.30 -0.43 2.91
N SER A 130 -11.18 -1.50 3.68
CA SER A 130 -9.89 -1.97 4.17
C SER A 130 -9.67 -3.43 3.78
N PHE A 131 -8.42 -3.75 3.44
CA PHE A 131 -7.99 -5.10 3.09
C PHE A 131 -6.92 -5.53 4.07
N ASP A 132 -7.20 -6.60 4.82
CA ASP A 132 -6.31 -7.18 5.82
C ASP A 132 -5.64 -8.41 5.21
N LEU A 133 -4.34 -8.29 4.90
CA LEU A 133 -3.55 -9.35 4.31
C LEU A 133 -2.65 -10.03 5.36
N TYR A 134 -2.97 -9.87 6.63
CA TYR A 134 -2.24 -10.31 7.81
C TYR A 134 -0.97 -9.49 8.07
N ASP A 135 0.03 -9.56 7.20
CA ASP A 135 1.28 -8.81 7.36
C ASP A 135 1.19 -7.39 6.81
N LEU A 136 0.22 -7.13 5.96
CA LEU A 136 0.05 -5.87 5.27
C LEU A 136 -1.43 -5.47 5.27
N GLY A 137 -1.71 -4.21 5.54
CA GLY A 137 -3.05 -3.65 5.43
C GLY A 137 -3.10 -2.57 4.38
N ILE A 138 -4.20 -2.51 3.63
CA ILE A 138 -4.44 -1.48 2.62
C ILE A 138 -5.78 -0.84 2.93
N ALA A 139 -5.80 0.47 3.12
CA ALA A 139 -7.00 1.22 3.49
C ALA A 139 -7.31 2.30 2.45
N PHE A 140 -8.55 2.33 2.02
CA PHE A 140 -9.12 3.33 1.12
C PHE A 140 -10.08 4.22 1.91
N PHE A 141 -10.16 5.50 1.53
CA PHE A 141 -10.93 6.50 2.27
C PHE A 141 -12.06 7.12 1.45
N ASP A 142 -12.37 6.56 0.29
CA ASP A 142 -13.39 7.09 -0.61
C ASP A 142 -14.79 6.85 -0.03
N LYS A 143 -15.46 7.94 0.34
CA LYS A 143 -16.75 7.92 1.03
C LYS A 143 -17.92 7.49 0.14
N GLN A 144 -17.71 7.36 -1.18
CA GLN A 144 -18.75 6.83 -2.05
C GLN A 144 -19.03 5.35 -1.82
N TYR A 145 -18.07 4.63 -1.23
CA TYR A 145 -18.22 3.20 -0.95
C TYR A 145 -18.78 2.96 0.45
N ASN A 146 -19.39 1.79 0.65
CA ASN A 146 -19.85 1.36 1.97
C ASN A 146 -18.67 0.86 2.80
N LYS A 147 -18.72 1.10 4.10
CA LYS A 147 -17.65 0.66 5.00
C LYS A 147 -17.58 -0.86 5.03
N GLN A 148 -16.41 -1.41 4.69
CA GLN A 148 -16.15 -2.84 4.66
C GLN A 148 -14.71 -3.14 5.07
N TYR A 149 -14.53 -4.27 5.75
CA TYR A 149 -13.22 -4.77 6.15
C TYR A 149 -13.09 -6.19 5.61
N TYR A 150 -12.19 -6.38 4.66
CA TYR A 150 -11.98 -7.67 4.01
C TYR A 150 -10.71 -8.33 4.52
N ILE A 151 -10.82 -9.59 4.92
CA ILE A 151 -9.66 -10.42 5.24
C ILE A 151 -9.34 -11.22 3.98
N VAL A 152 -8.13 -11.02 3.45
CA VAL A 152 -7.72 -11.63 2.18
C VAL A 152 -6.47 -12.46 2.42
N ASN A 153 -6.56 -13.72 2.01
CA ASN A 153 -5.42 -14.63 2.10
C ASN A 153 -4.42 -14.29 0.99
N PHE A 154 -3.24 -13.86 1.41
CA PHE A 154 -2.24 -13.35 0.47
C PHE A 154 -0.91 -14.12 0.51
#